data_766beba7023ccd62766a64e6fbf66204
#
_entry.id   766beba7023ccd62766a64e6fbf66204
#
_cell.length_a   1.000
_cell.length_b   1.000
_cell.length_c   1.000
_cell.angle_alpha   90.00
_cell.angle_beta   90.00
_cell.angle_gamma   90.00
#
_symmetry.space_group_name_H-M   'P 1'
#
loop_
_entity.id
_entity.type
_entity.pdbx_description
1 polymer ?
#
loop_
_entity_poly.entity_id
_entity_poly.type
_entity_poly.pdbx_seq_one_letter_code
_entity_poly.pdbx_strand_id
1 'polypeptide(L)'
;MNSPIPLSNSWPAPAFARGLLTIFCRHTSASLVIQENAAPAARRDLEAYFERIAPESAAYEHDDEGPDDMPAHLRSALTATQVSIPVNDGKLVLGTWQGIFLFEHRSNTPERSIALHLIGE
;
A
#
# COMPACT_ATOMS: atom_id res chain seq x y z
N MET A 1 -13.17 -7.97 -3.75
CA MET A 1 -12.56 -7.54 -2.48
C MET A 1 -11.11 -7.22 -2.70
N ASN A 2 -10.65 -6.11 -2.18
CA ASN A 2 -9.33 -5.58 -2.47
C ASN A 2 -8.35 -5.95 -1.37
N SER A 3 -7.42 -6.83 -1.71
CA SER A 3 -6.38 -7.28 -0.79
C SER A 3 -5.11 -6.48 -0.96
N PRO A 4 -4.36 -6.27 0.13
CA PRO A 4 -2.99 -5.78 0.00
C PRO A 4 -2.13 -6.76 -0.80
N ILE A 5 -1.39 -6.24 -1.76
CA ILE A 5 -0.52 -7.00 -2.65
C ILE A 5 0.92 -6.85 -2.16
N PRO A 6 1.63 -7.95 -1.85
CA PRO A 6 3.01 -7.84 -1.40
C PRO A 6 3.91 -7.24 -2.48
N LEU A 7 4.76 -6.30 -2.08
CA LEU A 7 5.73 -5.65 -2.97
C LEU A 7 7.17 -6.11 -2.74
N SER A 8 7.42 -6.88 -1.68
CA SER A 8 8.76 -7.24 -1.23
C SER A 8 9.61 -7.98 -2.27
N ASN A 9 8.99 -8.63 -3.25
CA ASN A 9 9.69 -9.37 -4.30
C ASN A 9 10.01 -8.52 -5.54
N SER A 10 9.56 -7.27 -5.56
CA SER A 10 9.69 -6.38 -6.72
C SER A 10 10.86 -5.40 -6.60
N TRP A 11 11.57 -5.41 -5.48
CA TRP A 11 12.61 -4.43 -5.21
C TRP A 11 13.92 -4.81 -5.86
N PRO A 12 14.61 -3.87 -6.52
CA PRO A 12 16.02 -4.07 -6.83
C PRO A 12 16.80 -4.17 -5.53
N ALA A 13 17.84 -4.98 -5.52
CA ALA A 13 18.74 -5.05 -4.37
C ALA A 13 19.32 -3.65 -4.12
N PRO A 14 19.33 -3.15 -2.86
CA PRO A 14 19.94 -1.87 -2.58
C PRO A 14 21.40 -1.81 -3.01
N ALA A 15 21.77 -0.74 -3.72
CA ALA A 15 23.14 -0.51 -4.18
C ALA A 15 24.06 0.02 -3.07
N PHE A 16 23.50 0.39 -1.92
CA PHE A 16 24.22 1.05 -0.83
C PHE A 16 24.19 0.21 0.44
N ALA A 17 25.29 0.25 1.21
CA ALA A 17 25.33 -0.39 2.51
C ALA A 17 24.35 0.28 3.49
N ARG A 18 24.27 1.63 3.44
CA ARG A 18 23.38 2.42 4.25
C ARG A 18 22.65 3.43 3.39
N GLY A 19 21.39 3.66 3.69
CA GLY A 19 20.61 4.62 2.93
C GLY A 19 19.15 4.64 3.33
N LEU A 20 18.34 5.23 2.46
CA LEU A 20 16.91 5.35 2.63
C LEU A 20 16.22 5.02 1.30
N LEU A 21 15.32 4.05 1.34
CA LEU A 21 14.43 3.76 0.22
C LEU A 21 13.11 4.48 0.43
N THR A 22 12.72 5.30 -0.53
CA THR A 22 11.41 5.94 -0.55
C THR A 22 10.55 5.29 -1.62
N ILE A 23 9.33 4.95 -1.25
CA ILE A 23 8.34 4.33 -2.12
C ILE A 23 7.15 5.27 -2.17
N PHE A 24 6.71 5.65 -3.36
CA PHE A 24 5.63 6.60 -3.54
C PHE A 24 4.56 6.03 -4.47
N CYS A 25 3.34 5.96 -3.98
CA CYS A 25 2.18 5.54 -4.77
C CYS A 25 1.58 6.74 -5.50
N ARG A 26 1.56 6.67 -6.82
CA ARG A 26 1.16 7.79 -7.67
C ARG A 26 -0.33 7.79 -7.99
N HIS A 27 -1.16 7.41 -7.02
CA HIS A 27 -2.60 7.21 -7.22
C HIS A 27 -3.41 7.73 -6.05
N THR A 28 -4.68 7.99 -6.29
CA THR A 28 -5.66 8.40 -5.28
C THR A 28 -6.64 7.28 -4.91
N SER A 29 -6.53 6.13 -5.57
CA SER A 29 -7.41 4.97 -5.35
C SER A 29 -6.64 3.68 -5.05
N ALA A 30 -5.37 3.82 -4.75
CA ALA A 30 -4.50 2.79 -4.20
C ALA A 30 -3.51 3.46 -3.26
N SER A 31 -2.91 2.70 -2.37
CA SER A 31 -2.02 3.23 -1.34
C SER A 31 -1.01 2.21 -0.88
N LEU A 32 -0.18 2.59 0.07
CA LEU A 32 0.85 1.73 0.65
C LEU A 32 0.52 1.45 2.12
N VAL A 33 0.79 0.24 2.55
CA VAL A 33 0.75 -0.13 3.97
C VAL A 33 1.95 -1.00 4.30
N ILE A 34 2.47 -0.85 5.51
CA ILE A 34 3.41 -1.78 6.10
C ILE A 34 2.64 -2.53 7.18
N GLN A 35 2.46 -3.82 6.98
CA GLN A 35 1.63 -4.64 7.84
C GLN A 35 2.22 -6.05 8.00
N GLU A 36 1.56 -6.82 8.82
CA GLU A 36 1.93 -8.18 9.14
C GLU A 36 1.96 -9.05 7.86
N ASN A 37 3.05 -9.76 7.65
CA ASN A 37 3.31 -10.45 6.39
C ASN A 37 3.10 -11.98 6.45
N ALA A 38 2.78 -12.53 7.60
CA ALA A 38 2.76 -13.98 7.78
C ALA A 38 1.35 -14.57 7.83
N ALA A 39 0.38 -13.87 8.46
CA ALA A 39 -0.95 -14.40 8.67
C ALA A 39 -1.94 -13.87 7.64
N PRO A 40 -2.45 -14.72 6.73
CA PRO A 40 -3.51 -14.30 5.79
C PRO A 40 -4.76 -13.76 6.51
N ALA A 41 -5.05 -14.25 7.73
CA ALA A 41 -6.16 -13.76 8.53
C ALA A 41 -6.00 -12.27 8.89
N ALA A 42 -4.80 -11.80 9.13
CA ALA A 42 -4.55 -10.38 9.43
C ALA A 42 -4.93 -9.50 8.24
N ARG A 43 -4.63 -9.94 7.02
CA ARG A 43 -5.06 -9.22 5.81
C ARG A 43 -6.56 -9.20 5.65
N ARG A 44 -7.22 -10.34 5.89
CA ARG A 44 -8.68 -10.42 5.80
C ARG A 44 -9.36 -9.49 6.80
N ASP A 45 -8.85 -9.44 8.03
CA ASP A 45 -9.37 -8.54 9.05
C ASP A 45 -9.16 -7.07 8.69
N LEU A 46 -8.02 -6.74 8.09
CA LEU A 46 -7.74 -5.38 7.60
C LEU A 46 -8.73 -5.00 6.49
N GLU A 47 -8.95 -5.87 5.53
CA GLU A 47 -9.92 -5.65 4.45
C GLU A 47 -11.34 -5.45 5.02
N ALA A 48 -11.76 -6.32 5.93
CA ALA A 48 -13.08 -6.24 6.56
C ALA A 48 -13.26 -4.92 7.33
N TYR A 49 -12.21 -4.46 8.00
CA TYR A 49 -12.23 -3.18 8.70
C TYR A 49 -12.49 -2.03 7.75
N PHE A 50 -11.76 -1.98 6.64
CA PHE A 50 -11.93 -0.91 5.64
C PHE A 50 -13.28 -0.99 4.94
N GLU A 51 -13.84 -2.17 4.75
CA GLU A 51 -15.21 -2.31 4.24
C GLU A 51 -16.24 -1.72 5.18
N ARG A 52 -16.02 -1.83 6.49
CA ARG A 52 -16.93 -1.25 7.48
C ARG A 52 -16.85 0.26 7.54
N ILE A 53 -15.65 0.85 7.45
CA ILE A 53 -15.50 2.30 7.64
C ILE A 53 -15.62 3.09 6.34
N ALA A 54 -15.46 2.46 5.19
CA ALA A 54 -15.61 3.07 3.87
C ALA A 54 -16.41 2.16 2.94
N PRO A 55 -17.71 1.95 3.25
CA PRO A 55 -18.53 1.02 2.48
C PRO A 55 -18.95 1.60 1.13
N GLU A 56 -19.11 0.73 0.13
CA GLU A 56 -19.63 1.11 -1.18
C GLU A 56 -21.12 1.50 -1.13
N SER A 57 -21.83 1.03 -0.12
CA SER A 57 -23.28 1.24 0.04
C SER A 57 -23.65 2.59 0.60
N ALA A 58 -22.69 3.38 1.09
CA ALA A 58 -22.99 4.72 1.58
C ALA A 58 -23.28 5.69 0.44
N ALA A 59 -24.07 6.72 0.73
CA ALA A 59 -24.33 7.78 -0.23
C ALA A 59 -23.17 8.77 -0.24
N TYR A 60 -22.50 8.85 -1.37
CA TYR A 60 -21.39 9.80 -1.56
C TYR A 60 -21.77 10.83 -2.63
N GLU A 61 -21.28 12.04 -2.48
CA GLU A 61 -21.49 13.09 -3.46
C GLU A 61 -20.71 12.83 -4.75
N HIS A 62 -19.48 12.31 -4.63
CA HIS A 62 -18.65 11.87 -5.76
C HIS A 62 -19.02 10.44 -6.12
N ASP A 63 -19.92 10.25 -7.09
CA ASP A 63 -20.49 8.95 -7.40
C ASP A 63 -20.49 8.58 -8.90
N ASP A 64 -19.82 9.36 -9.73
CA ASP A 64 -19.88 9.22 -11.19
C ASP A 64 -18.83 8.27 -11.80
N GLU A 65 -17.93 7.71 -10.98
CA GLU A 65 -16.88 6.81 -11.44
C GLU A 65 -17.02 5.38 -10.89
N GLY A 66 -18.22 5.01 -10.48
CA GLY A 66 -18.54 3.69 -9.96
C GLY A 66 -18.66 3.68 -8.43
N PRO A 67 -19.33 2.63 -7.88
CA PRO A 67 -19.62 2.58 -6.44
C PRO A 67 -18.37 2.35 -5.57
N ASP A 68 -17.28 1.86 -6.16
CA ASP A 68 -16.04 1.59 -5.45
C ASP A 68 -15.07 2.78 -5.44
N ASP A 69 -15.35 3.86 -6.19
CA ASP A 69 -14.37 4.93 -6.36
C ASP A 69 -14.23 5.82 -5.12
N MET A 70 -15.31 6.37 -4.59
CA MET A 70 -15.20 7.21 -3.40
C MET A 70 -14.72 6.43 -2.17
N PRO A 71 -15.18 5.20 -1.91
CA PRO A 71 -14.56 4.37 -0.89
C PRO A 71 -13.06 4.19 -1.09
N ALA A 72 -12.59 4.03 -2.33
CA ALA A 72 -11.18 3.92 -2.63
C ALA A 72 -10.40 5.17 -2.24
N HIS A 73 -10.96 6.35 -2.51
CA HIS A 73 -10.34 7.62 -2.09
C HIS A 73 -10.26 7.73 -0.56
N LEU A 74 -11.32 7.33 0.15
CA LEU A 74 -11.33 7.37 1.61
C LEU A 74 -10.30 6.42 2.21
N ARG A 75 -10.21 5.21 1.67
CA ARG A 75 -9.23 4.20 2.12
C ARG A 75 -7.81 4.67 1.86
N SER A 76 -7.56 5.28 0.70
CA SER A 76 -6.26 5.86 0.37
C SER A 76 -5.89 7.00 1.33
N ALA A 77 -6.85 7.82 1.72
CA ALA A 77 -6.61 8.93 2.65
C ALA A 77 -6.27 8.45 4.07
N LEU A 78 -6.72 7.25 4.44
CA LEU A 78 -6.48 6.66 5.77
C LEU A 78 -5.20 5.81 5.86
N THR A 79 -4.58 5.54 4.73
CA THR A 79 -3.36 4.74 4.65
C THR A 79 -2.21 5.62 4.18
N ALA A 80 -1.17 5.06 3.61
CA ALA A 80 0.01 5.84 3.26
C ALA A 80 0.15 5.99 1.74
N THR A 81 0.49 7.19 1.29
CA THR A 81 0.90 7.44 -0.09
C THR A 81 2.39 7.16 -0.26
N GLN A 82 3.14 7.40 0.79
CA GLN A 82 4.59 7.23 0.80
C GLN A 82 5.02 6.47 2.04
N VAL A 83 6.00 5.61 1.88
CA VAL A 83 6.72 4.99 2.98
C VAL A 83 8.22 5.12 2.73
N SER A 84 8.99 5.25 3.80
CA SER A 84 10.44 5.29 3.73
C SER A 84 11.01 4.23 4.67
N ILE A 85 11.93 3.43 4.15
CA ILE A 85 12.55 2.34 4.91
C ILE A 85 14.06 2.56 4.91
N PRO A 86 14.69 2.60 6.09
CA PRO A 86 16.14 2.64 6.17
C PRO A 86 16.78 1.40 5.54
N VAL A 87 17.96 1.58 4.97
CA VAL A 87 18.79 0.50 4.47
C VAL A 87 20.02 0.41 5.37
N ASN A 88 20.34 -0.80 5.84
CA ASN A 88 21.54 -1.07 6.62
C ASN A 88 22.10 -2.43 6.20
N ASP A 89 23.41 -2.51 6.07
CA ASP A 89 24.09 -3.72 5.57
C ASP A 89 23.52 -4.22 4.24
N GLY A 90 23.11 -3.29 3.36
CA GLY A 90 22.54 -3.60 2.07
C GLY A 90 21.13 -4.18 2.11
N LYS A 91 20.44 -4.07 3.23
CA LYS A 91 19.09 -4.66 3.42
C LYS A 91 18.13 -3.62 3.98
N LEU A 92 16.86 -3.75 3.62
CA LEU A 92 15.79 -2.96 4.22
C LEU A 92 15.63 -3.33 5.69
N VAL A 93 15.57 -2.32 6.56
CA VAL A 93 15.47 -2.51 8.01
C VAL A 93 14.00 -2.68 8.40
N LEU A 94 13.39 -3.74 7.90
CA LEU A 94 12.03 -4.14 8.28
C LEU A 94 12.09 -5.08 9.48
N GLY A 95 11.09 -4.99 10.34
CA GLY A 95 10.90 -5.99 11.39
C GLY A 95 10.54 -7.34 10.77
N THR A 96 10.68 -8.41 11.54
CA THR A 96 10.44 -9.78 11.08
C THR A 96 9.03 -9.96 10.49
N TRP A 97 8.05 -9.28 11.05
CA TRP A 97 6.65 -9.42 10.66
C TRP A 97 6.16 -8.30 9.74
N GLN A 98 7.01 -7.35 9.40
CA GLN A 98 6.62 -6.26 8.50
C GLN A 98 6.79 -6.67 7.04
N GLY A 99 5.76 -6.42 6.26
CA GLY A 99 5.81 -6.49 4.80
C GLY A 99 5.28 -5.19 4.20
N ILE A 100 5.77 -4.85 3.04
CA ILE A 100 5.32 -3.68 2.30
C ILE A 100 4.28 -4.14 1.29
N PHE A 101 3.12 -3.49 1.28
CA PHE A 101 2.01 -3.87 0.43
C PHE A 101 1.48 -2.68 -0.36
N LEU A 102 1.12 -2.92 -1.61
CA LEU A 102 0.23 -2.05 -2.36
C LEU A 102 -1.21 -2.44 -2.00
N PHE A 103 -1.97 -1.50 -1.45
CA PHE A 103 -3.37 -1.71 -1.12
C PHE A 103 -4.21 -1.18 -2.27
N GLU A 104 -4.68 -2.09 -3.14
CA GLU A 104 -5.56 -1.75 -4.25
C GLU A 104 -6.97 -1.57 -3.74
N HIS A 105 -7.58 -0.42 -3.99
CA HIS A 105 -8.90 -0.10 -3.46
C HIS A 105 -10.01 -0.15 -4.49
N ARG A 106 -9.68 -0.31 -5.78
CA ARG A 106 -10.68 -0.47 -6.85
C ARG A 106 -10.95 -1.94 -7.12
N SER A 107 -12.22 -2.26 -7.42
CA SER A 107 -12.62 -3.63 -7.81
C SER A 107 -12.05 -4.03 -9.15
N ASN A 108 -11.97 -3.06 -10.05
CA ASN A 108 -11.41 -3.22 -11.39
C ASN A 108 -10.03 -2.56 -11.37
N THR A 109 -9.00 -3.35 -11.18
CA THR A 109 -7.65 -2.85 -10.96
C THR A 109 -7.10 -2.17 -12.21
N PRO A 110 -6.97 -0.83 -12.22
CA PRO A 110 -6.26 -0.16 -13.30
C PRO A 110 -4.76 -0.39 -13.18
N GLU A 111 -4.02 0.00 -14.20
CA GLU A 111 -2.56 -0.04 -14.15
C GLU A 111 -2.06 0.90 -13.04
N ARG A 112 -1.17 0.39 -12.18
CA ARG A 112 -0.60 1.15 -11.07
C ARG A 112 0.86 1.46 -11.30
N SER A 113 1.26 2.66 -10.89
CA SER A 113 2.63 3.15 -11.01
C SER A 113 3.16 3.53 -9.63
N ILE A 114 4.29 2.94 -9.26
CA ILE A 114 4.97 3.17 -7.98
C ILE A 114 6.34 3.76 -8.31
N ALA A 115 6.65 4.91 -7.71
CA ALA A 115 7.96 5.53 -7.84
C ALA A 115 8.87 5.08 -6.71
N LEU A 116 10.09 4.74 -7.05
CA LEU A 116 11.12 4.35 -6.08
C LEU A 116 12.27 5.33 -6.13
N HIS A 117 12.79 5.70 -4.98
CA HIS A 117 13.99 6.54 -4.87
C HIS A 117 14.88 6.00 -3.76
N LEU A 118 16.13 5.73 -4.09
CA LEU A 118 17.10 5.22 -3.13
C LEU A 118 18.24 6.23 -3.01
N ILE A 119 18.49 6.68 -1.80
CA ILE A 119 19.61 7.55 -1.46
C ILE A 119 20.47 6.80 -0.45
N GLY A 120 21.80 6.87 -0.63
CA GLY A 120 22.68 6.20 0.31
C GLY A 120 24.15 6.37 0.00
N GLU A 121 24.95 5.64 0.77
CA GLU A 121 26.41 5.68 0.70
C GLU A 121 27.06 4.30 0.87
#